data_939eb559f9801ea34f3993a2ca872b2f
#
_entry.id   939eb559f9801ea34f3993a2ca872b2f
#
_cell.length_a   1.000
_cell.length_b   1.000
_cell.length_c   1.000
_cell.angle_alpha   90.00
_cell.angle_beta   90.00
_cell.angle_gamma   90.00
#
_symmetry.space_group_name_H-M   'P 1'
#
loop_
_entity.id
_entity.type
_entity.pdbx_description
1 polymer ?
#
loop_
_entity_poly.entity_id
_entity_poly.type
_entity_poly.pdbx_seq_one_letter_code
_entity_poly.pdbx_strand_id
1 'polypeptide(L)'
;MKGIIFDMDGVLVDSMPSHVRAWQLSVKEFTNINVERKFVYRNEGRRSRELVKEILANYQGNSVDTLIIEKIVKRKSEIFKKNGSFKVFPGVIEIISNLECKKAVVSGSTKEDVLNIINQNFGNNFFDTIVTGDDITDGKPDPLPFRKALQELNLKANQVLVVENAPLGVQASKNAGIDCIVTLNNTPLSYEDFKLVIPKEKIFEDMKSANKFLLNWCN
;
A
#
# COMPACT_ATOMS: atom_id res chain seq x y z
N MET A 1 21.92 3.00 -12.96
CA MET A 1 21.37 3.24 -11.61
C MET A 1 20.03 2.54 -11.55
N LYS A 2 19.72 1.82 -10.46
CA LYS A 2 18.48 1.10 -10.23
C LYS A 2 17.69 1.75 -9.10
N GLY A 3 16.47 1.31 -8.87
CA GLY A 3 15.64 1.79 -7.75
C GLY A 3 14.67 0.74 -7.25
N ILE A 4 14.19 0.95 -6.03
CA ILE A 4 13.10 0.17 -5.45
C ILE A 4 12.01 1.14 -4.98
N ILE A 5 10.77 0.82 -5.32
CA ILE A 5 9.59 1.50 -4.83
C ILE A 5 8.90 0.57 -3.83
N PHE A 6 8.72 1.03 -2.61
CA PHE A 6 8.02 0.30 -1.55
C PHE A 6 6.59 0.84 -1.40
N ASP A 7 5.62 -0.04 -1.33
CA ASP A 7 4.38 0.31 -0.64
C ASP A 7 4.66 0.54 0.85
N MET A 8 3.80 1.29 1.54
CA MET A 8 3.99 1.63 2.94
C MET A 8 3.22 0.70 3.88
N ASP A 9 1.92 0.63 3.68
CA ASP A 9 0.99 0.00 4.61
C ASP A 9 0.99 -1.54 4.44
N GLY A 10 1.59 -2.28 5.36
CA GLY A 10 1.74 -3.73 5.25
C GLY A 10 3.05 -4.19 4.58
N VAL A 11 3.88 -3.25 4.08
CA VAL A 11 5.24 -3.52 3.57
C VAL A 11 6.28 -2.96 4.52
N LEU A 12 6.26 -1.67 4.78
CA LEU A 12 7.21 -0.99 5.66
C LEU A 12 6.75 -1.02 7.13
N VAL A 13 5.46 -0.78 7.35
CA VAL A 13 4.86 -0.66 8.69
C VAL A 13 3.63 -1.54 8.85
N ASP A 14 3.41 -2.04 10.07
CA ASP A 14 2.24 -2.85 10.43
C ASP A 14 1.02 -1.97 10.76
N SER A 15 0.53 -1.24 9.76
CA SER A 15 -0.64 -0.35 9.86
C SER A 15 -1.94 -1.00 9.43
N MET A 16 -1.89 -2.11 8.67
CA MET A 16 -3.06 -2.75 8.09
C MET A 16 -4.13 -3.21 9.10
N PRO A 17 -3.80 -3.75 10.28
CA PRO A 17 -4.82 -4.05 11.30
C PRO A 17 -5.62 -2.81 11.71
N SER A 18 -4.96 -1.65 11.80
CA SER A 18 -5.60 -0.37 12.11
C SER A 18 -6.47 0.15 10.97
N HIS A 19 -6.03 -0.01 9.73
CA HIS A 19 -6.87 0.29 8.56
C HIS A 19 -8.13 -0.57 8.54
N VAL A 20 -8.01 -1.89 8.77
CA VAL A 20 -9.15 -2.81 8.86
C VAL A 20 -10.14 -2.37 9.91
N ARG A 21 -9.66 -2.12 11.14
CA ARG A 21 -10.51 -1.68 12.26
C ARG A 21 -11.20 -0.36 11.94
N ALA A 22 -10.49 0.61 11.39
CA ALA A 22 -11.06 1.90 11.04
C ALA A 22 -12.16 1.78 9.97
N TRP A 23 -11.95 0.96 8.94
CA TRP A 23 -12.97 0.67 7.92
C TRP A 23 -14.17 -0.07 8.50
N GLN A 24 -13.96 -1.11 9.29
CA GLN A 24 -15.05 -1.87 9.92
C GLN A 24 -15.94 -0.98 10.79
N LEU A 25 -15.35 -0.16 11.64
CA LEU A 25 -16.09 0.74 12.52
C LEU A 25 -16.81 1.84 11.76
N SER A 26 -16.14 2.51 10.84
CA SER A 26 -16.73 3.63 10.09
C SER A 26 -17.88 3.18 9.17
N VAL A 27 -17.71 2.05 8.48
CA VAL A 27 -18.78 1.52 7.61
C VAL A 27 -19.97 1.05 8.44
N LYS A 28 -19.73 0.31 9.53
CA LYS A 28 -20.78 -0.21 10.40
C LYS A 28 -21.61 0.93 11.02
N GLU A 29 -20.98 2.05 11.40
CA GLU A 29 -21.65 3.20 12.02
C GLU A 29 -22.74 3.81 11.12
N PHE A 30 -22.55 3.79 9.78
CA PHE A 30 -23.49 4.43 8.84
C PHE A 30 -24.33 3.45 8.00
N THR A 31 -24.02 2.14 8.00
CA THR A 31 -24.64 1.21 7.03
C THR A 31 -25.07 -0.14 7.61
N ASN A 32 -24.72 -0.48 8.85
CA ASN A 32 -24.85 -1.82 9.44
C ASN A 32 -24.07 -2.95 8.73
N ILE A 33 -23.24 -2.65 7.72
CA ILE A 33 -22.41 -3.62 7.00
C ILE A 33 -21.23 -4.03 7.89
N ASN A 34 -20.96 -5.33 7.96
CA ASN A 34 -19.75 -5.89 8.55
C ASN A 34 -18.74 -6.18 7.43
N VAL A 35 -17.73 -5.32 7.29
CA VAL A 35 -16.69 -5.50 6.28
C VAL A 35 -15.72 -6.59 6.70
N GLU A 36 -15.50 -7.58 5.83
CA GLU A 36 -14.55 -8.64 6.09
C GLU A 36 -13.09 -8.12 6.09
N ARG A 37 -12.28 -8.60 7.05
CA ARG A 37 -10.86 -8.26 7.14
C ARG A 37 -10.14 -8.50 5.81
N LYS A 38 -10.33 -9.67 5.21
CA LYS A 38 -9.66 -10.05 3.96
C LYS A 38 -10.05 -9.16 2.78
N PHE A 39 -11.29 -8.66 2.76
CA PHE A 39 -11.75 -7.72 1.75
C PHE A 39 -10.92 -6.41 1.79
N VAL A 40 -10.65 -5.86 2.97
CA VAL A 40 -9.84 -4.65 3.11
C VAL A 40 -8.43 -4.86 2.59
N TYR A 41 -7.79 -5.98 2.94
CA TYR A 41 -6.43 -6.30 2.45
C TYR A 41 -6.38 -6.49 0.92
N ARG A 42 -7.38 -7.13 0.31
CA ARG A 42 -7.44 -7.30 -1.15
C ARG A 42 -7.61 -5.99 -1.90
N ASN A 43 -8.22 -5.01 -1.27
CA ASN A 43 -8.52 -3.69 -1.84
C ASN A 43 -7.60 -2.59 -1.32
N GLU A 44 -6.51 -2.95 -0.65
CA GLU A 44 -5.49 -2.02 -0.21
C GLU A 44 -4.89 -1.26 -1.42
N GLY A 45 -4.58 0.03 -1.23
CA GLY A 45 -4.12 0.92 -2.29
C GLY A 45 -5.22 1.62 -3.10
N ARG A 46 -6.50 1.24 -2.97
CA ARG A 46 -7.61 2.03 -3.51
C ARG A 46 -7.76 3.35 -2.76
N ARG A 47 -8.17 4.39 -3.48
CA ARG A 47 -8.58 5.63 -2.82
C ARG A 47 -9.80 5.38 -1.92
N SER A 48 -9.82 6.06 -0.79
CA SER A 48 -10.85 5.84 0.25
C SER A 48 -12.29 5.89 -0.27
N ARG A 49 -12.61 6.86 -1.15
CA ARG A 49 -13.94 6.98 -1.76
C ARG A 49 -14.30 5.80 -2.65
N GLU A 50 -13.33 5.30 -3.42
CA GLU A 50 -13.51 4.13 -4.31
C GLU A 50 -13.71 2.86 -3.49
N LEU A 51 -12.96 2.69 -2.40
CA LEU A 51 -13.14 1.55 -1.51
C LEU A 51 -14.52 1.55 -0.87
N VAL A 52 -15.03 2.69 -0.41
CA VAL A 52 -16.39 2.77 0.14
C VAL A 52 -17.43 2.44 -0.92
N LYS A 53 -17.29 2.94 -2.15
CA LYS A 53 -18.19 2.56 -3.26
C LYS A 53 -18.18 1.07 -3.50
N GLU A 54 -17.01 0.44 -3.53
CA GLU A 54 -16.86 -1.01 -3.71
C GLU A 54 -17.51 -1.79 -2.55
N ILE A 55 -17.33 -1.35 -1.31
CA ILE A 55 -18.01 -1.94 -0.14
C ILE A 55 -19.52 -1.85 -0.30
N LEU A 56 -20.05 -0.66 -0.58
CA LEU A 56 -21.50 -0.46 -0.67
C LEU A 56 -22.10 -1.24 -1.86
N ALA A 57 -21.42 -1.27 -3.01
CA ALA A 57 -21.86 -2.05 -4.18
C ALA A 57 -21.93 -3.56 -3.88
N ASN A 58 -20.95 -4.10 -3.18
CA ASN A 58 -20.89 -5.54 -2.86
C ASN A 58 -21.94 -5.97 -1.80
N TYR A 59 -22.36 -5.07 -0.93
CA TYR A 59 -23.23 -5.43 0.21
C TYR A 59 -24.65 -4.84 0.13
N GLN A 60 -24.90 -3.78 -0.62
CA GLN A 60 -26.21 -3.08 -0.68
C GLN A 60 -26.76 -2.86 -2.10
N GLY A 61 -26.00 -3.20 -3.14
CA GLY A 61 -26.38 -2.91 -4.53
C GLY A 61 -26.04 -1.48 -4.98
N ASN A 62 -26.41 -1.13 -6.23
CA ASN A 62 -25.86 0.01 -6.97
C ASN A 62 -26.34 1.42 -6.54
N SER A 63 -27.19 1.56 -5.54
CA SER A 63 -27.67 2.89 -5.10
C SER A 63 -26.77 3.42 -3.96
N VAL A 64 -25.81 4.27 -4.29
CA VAL A 64 -24.83 4.78 -3.34
C VAL A 64 -25.05 6.28 -3.10
N ASP A 65 -25.46 6.65 -1.88
CA ASP A 65 -25.53 8.04 -1.46
C ASP A 65 -24.14 8.64 -1.23
N THR A 66 -23.81 9.66 -2.02
CA THR A 66 -22.54 10.37 -1.94
C THR A 66 -22.26 10.94 -0.54
N LEU A 67 -23.31 11.39 0.17
CA LEU A 67 -23.16 11.93 1.54
C LEU A 67 -22.72 10.84 2.53
N ILE A 68 -23.19 9.62 2.37
CA ILE A 68 -22.78 8.48 3.20
C ILE A 68 -21.31 8.16 2.95
N ILE A 69 -20.88 8.18 1.69
CA ILE A 69 -19.45 7.96 1.34
C ILE A 69 -18.57 8.96 2.08
N GLU A 70 -18.88 10.24 2.00
CA GLU A 70 -18.08 11.29 2.65
C GLU A 70 -18.03 11.12 4.18
N LYS A 71 -19.16 10.80 4.81
CA LYS A 71 -19.24 10.52 6.26
C LYS A 71 -18.35 9.33 6.64
N ILE A 72 -18.42 8.23 5.90
CA ILE A 72 -17.61 7.03 6.15
C ILE A 72 -16.11 7.35 6.00
N VAL A 73 -15.72 8.03 4.92
CA VAL A 73 -14.31 8.39 4.66
C VAL A 73 -13.76 9.28 5.77
N LYS A 74 -14.51 10.33 6.15
CA LYS A 74 -14.12 11.21 7.25
C LYS A 74 -13.98 10.44 8.56
N ARG A 75 -14.98 9.63 8.89
CA ARG A 75 -14.98 8.83 10.12
C ARG A 75 -13.83 7.83 10.18
N LYS A 76 -13.53 7.16 9.06
CA LYS A 76 -12.36 6.26 8.94
C LYS A 76 -11.06 7.00 9.25
N SER A 77 -10.86 8.19 8.71
CA SER A 77 -9.67 9.01 8.96
C SER A 77 -9.55 9.40 10.45
N GLU A 78 -10.65 9.82 11.08
CA GLU A 78 -10.68 10.14 12.52
C GLU A 78 -10.31 8.94 13.40
N ILE A 79 -10.83 7.75 13.07
CA ILE A 79 -10.53 6.52 13.82
C ILE A 79 -9.07 6.12 13.61
N PHE A 80 -8.57 6.19 12.37
CA PHE A 80 -7.20 5.80 12.03
C PHE A 80 -6.17 6.68 12.76
N LYS A 81 -6.36 8.01 12.71
CA LYS A 81 -5.45 8.98 13.37
C LYS A 81 -5.34 8.78 14.89
N LYS A 82 -6.36 8.21 15.55
CA LYS A 82 -6.30 7.92 16.99
C LYS A 82 -5.34 6.79 17.36
N ASN A 83 -4.89 5.98 16.42
CA ASN A 83 -3.97 4.87 16.69
C ASN A 83 -2.50 5.32 16.90
N GLY A 84 -2.16 6.57 16.57
CA GLY A 84 -0.89 7.22 16.92
C GLY A 84 0.30 6.76 16.07
N SER A 85 0.98 5.69 16.46
CA SER A 85 2.18 5.20 15.79
C SER A 85 2.04 3.74 15.33
N PHE A 86 2.75 3.39 14.26
CA PHE A 86 2.81 2.03 13.72
C PHE A 86 4.23 1.49 13.81
N LYS A 87 4.36 0.21 14.11
CA LYS A 87 5.66 -0.46 14.18
C LYS A 87 6.16 -0.77 12.78
N VAL A 88 7.43 -0.53 12.54
CA VAL A 88 8.15 -1.03 11.37
C VAL A 88 8.26 -2.54 11.46
N PHE A 89 8.08 -3.25 10.35
CA PHE A 89 8.30 -4.69 10.32
C PHE A 89 9.75 -5.05 10.65
N PRO A 90 10.00 -6.18 11.33
CA PRO A 90 11.34 -6.57 11.74
C PRO A 90 12.32 -6.68 10.57
N GLY A 91 13.46 -6.01 10.66
CA GLY A 91 14.52 -6.03 9.66
C GLY A 91 14.36 -5.01 8.53
N VAL A 92 13.20 -4.34 8.38
CA VAL A 92 12.96 -3.40 7.28
C VAL A 92 13.98 -2.26 7.25
N ILE A 93 14.24 -1.60 8.37
CA ILE A 93 15.21 -0.48 8.44
C ILE A 93 16.59 -0.96 8.02
N GLU A 94 17.07 -2.07 8.59
CA GLU A 94 18.37 -2.64 8.28
C GLU A 94 18.50 -3.01 6.79
N ILE A 95 17.52 -3.72 6.25
CA ILE A 95 17.50 -4.14 4.85
C ILE A 95 17.57 -2.92 3.92
N ILE A 96 16.69 -1.93 4.14
CA ILE A 96 16.61 -0.75 3.27
C ILE A 96 17.86 0.14 3.40
N SER A 97 18.46 0.23 4.59
CA SER A 97 19.72 0.97 4.79
C SER A 97 20.90 0.37 4.01
N ASN A 98 20.88 -0.95 3.79
CA ASN A 98 21.93 -1.65 3.04
C ASN A 98 21.71 -1.66 1.51
N LEU A 99 20.62 -1.08 1.01
CA LEU A 99 20.38 -0.99 -0.43
C LEU A 99 21.10 0.20 -1.04
N GLU A 100 21.99 -0.05 -1.99
CA GLU A 100 22.79 0.98 -2.70
C GLU A 100 22.09 1.46 -3.98
N CYS A 101 20.78 1.61 -3.96
CA CYS A 101 19.97 2.08 -5.08
C CYS A 101 18.98 3.16 -4.62
N LYS A 102 18.33 3.85 -5.56
CA LYS A 102 17.28 4.82 -5.24
C LYS A 102 16.08 4.14 -4.57
N LYS A 103 15.48 4.84 -3.61
CA LYS A 103 14.38 4.33 -2.79
C LYS A 103 13.20 5.29 -2.80
N ALA A 104 12.02 4.78 -3.09
CA ALA A 104 10.78 5.56 -3.03
C ALA A 104 9.72 4.87 -2.19
N VAL A 105 8.78 5.66 -1.67
CA VAL A 105 7.54 5.18 -1.07
C VAL A 105 6.36 5.57 -1.94
N VAL A 106 5.41 4.66 -2.14
CA VAL A 106 4.13 4.92 -2.82
C VAL A 106 3.00 4.40 -1.96
N SER A 107 2.20 5.29 -1.39
CA SER A 107 1.05 4.94 -0.54
C SER A 107 -0.24 5.61 -1.02
N GLY A 108 -1.38 4.94 -0.88
CA GLY A 108 -2.71 5.51 -1.12
C GLY A 108 -3.23 6.40 0.02
N SER A 109 -2.48 6.49 1.13
CA SER A 109 -2.83 7.31 2.30
C SER A 109 -2.58 8.80 2.05
N THR A 110 -3.16 9.67 2.91
CA THR A 110 -2.97 11.12 2.81
C THR A 110 -1.51 11.50 3.06
N LYS A 111 -1.08 12.62 2.50
CA LYS A 111 0.28 13.14 2.68
C LYS A 111 0.63 13.33 4.15
N GLU A 112 -0.30 13.86 4.93
CA GLU A 112 -0.14 14.04 6.38
C GLU A 112 0.17 12.71 7.08
N ASP A 113 -0.65 11.67 6.83
CA ASP A 113 -0.49 10.36 7.47
C ASP A 113 0.83 9.71 7.05
N VAL A 114 1.16 9.73 5.75
CA VAL A 114 2.40 9.13 5.21
C VAL A 114 3.63 9.80 5.81
N LEU A 115 3.70 11.14 5.78
CA LEU A 115 4.86 11.87 6.31
C LEU A 115 5.01 11.67 7.81
N ASN A 116 3.92 11.65 8.57
CA ASN A 116 3.97 11.36 10.00
C ASN A 116 4.56 9.97 10.27
N ILE A 117 4.11 8.92 9.56
CA ILE A 117 4.60 7.55 9.71
C ILE A 117 6.09 7.46 9.32
N ILE A 118 6.46 8.01 8.17
CA ILE A 118 7.84 7.95 7.67
C ILE A 118 8.80 8.71 8.62
N ASN A 119 8.46 9.93 9.02
CA ASN A 119 9.32 10.73 9.89
C ASN A 119 9.52 10.11 11.28
N GLN A 120 8.46 9.49 11.84
CA GLN A 120 8.54 8.82 13.14
C GLN A 120 9.43 7.56 13.12
N ASN A 121 9.47 6.84 12.01
CA ASN A 121 10.09 5.51 11.95
C ASN A 121 11.42 5.48 11.19
N PHE A 122 11.60 6.33 10.18
CA PHE A 122 12.76 6.29 9.27
C PHE A 122 13.59 7.58 9.33
N GLY A 123 13.01 8.67 9.82
CA GLY A 123 13.64 9.99 9.80
C GLY A 123 13.57 10.68 8.43
N ASN A 124 14.08 11.90 8.39
CA ASN A 124 14.11 12.71 7.18
C ASN A 124 15.15 12.17 6.18
N ASN A 125 14.84 12.23 4.90
CA ASN A 125 15.73 11.88 3.79
C ASN A 125 16.12 10.40 3.68
N PHE A 126 15.35 9.49 4.31
CA PHE A 126 15.58 8.05 4.18
C PHE A 126 15.17 7.52 2.79
N PHE A 127 14.20 8.15 2.16
CA PHE A 127 13.74 7.85 0.82
C PHE A 127 14.01 9.03 -0.12
N ASP A 128 14.36 8.75 -1.39
CA ASP A 128 14.62 9.76 -2.42
C ASP A 128 13.33 10.47 -2.85
N THR A 129 12.19 9.78 -2.82
CA THR A 129 10.87 10.36 -3.09
C THR A 129 9.75 9.63 -2.36
N ILE A 130 8.65 10.35 -2.13
CA ILE A 130 7.44 9.84 -1.48
C ILE A 130 6.23 10.33 -2.29
N VAL A 131 5.48 9.38 -2.86
CA VAL A 131 4.21 9.62 -3.57
C VAL A 131 3.06 9.19 -2.68
N THR A 132 2.11 10.08 -2.46
CA THR A 132 0.97 9.90 -1.55
C THR A 132 -0.36 9.92 -2.31
N GLY A 133 -1.45 9.55 -1.64
CA GLY A 133 -2.79 9.63 -2.21
C GLY A 133 -3.21 11.05 -2.63
N ASP A 134 -2.61 12.09 -2.02
CA ASP A 134 -2.89 13.49 -2.37
C ASP A 134 -2.13 13.98 -3.61
N ASP A 135 -1.10 13.23 -4.05
CA ASP A 135 -0.28 13.56 -5.20
C ASP A 135 -0.83 13.01 -6.53
N ILE A 136 -1.91 12.22 -6.49
CA ILE A 136 -2.46 11.46 -7.63
C ILE A 136 -3.96 11.62 -7.74
N THR A 137 -4.49 11.50 -8.97
CA THR A 137 -5.94 11.49 -9.23
C THR A 137 -6.55 10.11 -9.11
N ASP A 138 -5.80 9.06 -9.47
CA ASP A 138 -6.25 7.69 -9.52
C ASP A 138 -5.32 6.78 -8.71
N GLY A 139 -5.93 5.97 -7.82
CA GLY A 139 -5.22 5.02 -6.97
C GLY A 139 -5.03 3.66 -7.63
N LYS A 140 -4.26 2.76 -6.99
CA LYS A 140 -4.11 1.36 -7.43
C LYS A 140 -5.49 0.73 -7.67
N PRO A 141 -5.71 -0.01 -8.76
CA PRO A 141 -4.74 -0.60 -9.68
C PRO A 141 -4.31 0.31 -10.86
N ASP A 142 -4.65 1.61 -10.86
CA ASP A 142 -4.12 2.53 -11.87
C ASP A 142 -2.59 2.61 -11.76
N PRO A 143 -1.84 2.67 -12.89
CA PRO A 143 -0.38 2.79 -12.87
C PRO A 143 0.15 4.16 -12.44
N LEU A 144 -0.72 5.18 -12.32
CA LEU A 144 -0.34 6.57 -12.07
C LEU A 144 0.58 6.75 -10.85
N PRO A 145 0.31 6.13 -9.67
CA PRO A 145 1.17 6.28 -8.51
C PRO A 145 2.62 5.85 -8.77
N PHE A 146 2.80 4.72 -9.44
CA PHE A 146 4.13 4.19 -9.76
C PHE A 146 4.80 4.96 -10.90
N ARG A 147 4.06 5.41 -11.92
CA ARG A 147 4.59 6.27 -12.98
C ARG A 147 5.09 7.60 -12.44
N LYS A 148 4.37 8.20 -11.49
CA LYS A 148 4.81 9.41 -10.79
C LYS A 148 6.12 9.16 -10.04
N ALA A 149 6.23 8.07 -9.29
CA ALA A 149 7.46 7.71 -8.61
C ALA A 149 8.64 7.47 -9.59
N LEU A 150 8.42 6.83 -10.74
CA LEU A 150 9.44 6.69 -11.78
C LEU A 150 9.94 8.05 -12.27
N GLN A 151 9.03 8.98 -12.53
CA GLN A 151 9.36 10.34 -12.98
C GLN A 151 10.21 11.06 -11.94
N GLU A 152 9.82 11.04 -10.68
CA GLU A 152 10.54 11.71 -9.59
C GLU A 152 11.90 11.07 -9.30
N LEU A 153 12.01 9.74 -9.41
CA LEU A 153 13.30 9.04 -9.33
C LEU A 153 14.18 9.28 -10.55
N ASN A 154 13.63 9.78 -11.67
CA ASN A 154 14.30 9.86 -12.97
C ASN A 154 14.84 8.48 -13.41
N LEU A 155 13.99 7.46 -13.36
CA LEU A 155 14.29 6.08 -13.74
C LEU A 155 13.25 5.54 -14.72
N LYS A 156 13.65 4.56 -15.55
CA LYS A 156 12.76 3.81 -16.44
C LYS A 156 12.17 2.61 -15.70
N ALA A 157 11.01 2.11 -16.16
CA ALA A 157 10.32 0.99 -15.54
C ALA A 157 11.21 -0.26 -15.36
N ASN A 158 12.03 -0.60 -16.36
CA ASN A 158 12.96 -1.75 -16.31
C ASN A 158 14.17 -1.55 -15.37
N GLN A 159 14.31 -0.39 -14.76
CA GLN A 159 15.36 -0.08 -13.77
C GLN A 159 14.82 -0.10 -12.34
N VAL A 160 13.51 -0.35 -12.16
CA VAL A 160 12.85 -0.27 -10.87
C VAL A 160 12.16 -1.58 -10.55
N LEU A 161 12.18 -1.95 -9.26
CA LEU A 161 11.42 -3.04 -8.66
C LEU A 161 10.40 -2.44 -7.69
N VAL A 162 9.18 -2.98 -7.69
CA VAL A 162 8.17 -2.66 -6.69
C VAL A 162 8.13 -3.75 -5.62
N VAL A 163 7.97 -3.35 -4.36
CA VAL A 163 7.68 -4.23 -3.22
C VAL A 163 6.28 -3.90 -2.72
N GLU A 164 5.41 -4.89 -2.74
CA GLU A 164 3.99 -4.78 -2.48
C GLU A 164 3.49 -5.84 -1.51
N ASN A 165 2.25 -5.69 -1.00
CA ASN A 165 1.57 -6.65 -0.15
C ASN A 165 0.12 -6.93 -0.59
N ALA A 166 -0.38 -6.23 -1.61
CA ALA A 166 -1.77 -6.31 -2.05
C ALA A 166 -1.92 -6.57 -3.55
N PRO A 167 -2.95 -7.33 -3.99
CA PRO A 167 -3.16 -7.66 -5.41
C PRO A 167 -3.33 -6.43 -6.31
N LEU A 168 -3.97 -5.37 -5.81
CA LEU A 168 -4.18 -4.14 -6.59
C LEU A 168 -2.88 -3.38 -6.84
N GLY A 169 -1.96 -3.39 -5.86
CA GLY A 169 -0.66 -2.79 -6.04
C GLY A 169 0.21 -3.56 -7.03
N VAL A 170 0.19 -4.90 -6.96
CA VAL A 170 0.85 -5.75 -7.98
C VAL A 170 0.28 -5.46 -9.37
N GLN A 171 -1.03 -5.34 -9.50
CA GLN A 171 -1.66 -4.99 -10.78
C GLN A 171 -1.25 -3.60 -11.27
N ALA A 172 -1.19 -2.61 -10.37
CA ALA A 172 -0.73 -1.25 -10.70
C ALA A 172 0.72 -1.23 -11.19
N SER A 173 1.60 -1.98 -10.52
CA SER A 173 3.00 -2.15 -10.93
C SER A 173 3.09 -2.75 -12.34
N LYS A 174 2.36 -3.84 -12.59
CA LYS A 174 2.27 -4.47 -13.91
C LYS A 174 1.76 -3.50 -14.99
N ASN A 175 0.72 -2.72 -14.68
CA ASN A 175 0.15 -1.71 -15.58
C ASN A 175 1.15 -0.55 -15.85
N ALA A 176 2.07 -0.29 -14.92
CA ALA A 176 3.18 0.65 -15.10
C ALA A 176 4.37 0.06 -15.86
N GLY A 177 4.37 -1.24 -16.15
CA GLY A 177 5.47 -1.97 -16.79
C GLY A 177 6.66 -2.21 -15.86
N ILE A 178 6.45 -2.18 -14.53
CA ILE A 178 7.50 -2.34 -13.51
C ILE A 178 7.42 -3.76 -12.95
N ASP A 179 8.57 -4.39 -12.74
CA ASP A 179 8.64 -5.68 -12.06
C ASP A 179 8.27 -5.55 -10.57
N CYS A 180 7.70 -6.61 -10.01
CA CYS A 180 7.15 -6.57 -8.66
C CYS A 180 7.48 -7.84 -7.89
N ILE A 181 7.70 -7.72 -6.58
CA ILE A 181 7.64 -8.81 -5.61
C ILE A 181 6.60 -8.50 -4.54
N VAL A 182 6.13 -9.54 -3.87
CA VAL A 182 5.18 -9.43 -2.76
C VAL A 182 5.83 -9.90 -1.46
N THR A 183 5.60 -9.14 -0.38
CA THR A 183 5.90 -9.57 0.99
C THR A 183 4.60 -9.70 1.78
N LEU A 184 4.31 -10.88 2.32
CA LEU A 184 3.04 -11.14 3.00
C LEU A 184 2.96 -10.52 4.41
N ASN A 185 4.06 -10.48 5.15
CA ASN A 185 4.16 -9.81 6.46
C ASN A 185 2.95 -10.09 7.40
N ASN A 186 2.58 -11.36 7.59
CA ASN A 186 1.42 -11.78 8.41
C ASN A 186 0.04 -11.29 7.90
N THR A 187 -0.07 -10.95 6.62
CA THR A 187 -1.37 -10.66 5.99
C THR A 187 -2.29 -11.89 6.02
N PRO A 188 -3.64 -11.73 5.99
CA PRO A 188 -4.57 -12.84 5.79
C PRO A 188 -4.63 -13.32 4.33
N LEU A 189 -3.85 -12.69 3.42
CA LEU A 189 -3.75 -13.09 2.03
C LEU A 189 -2.79 -14.27 1.87
N SER A 190 -2.97 -15.02 0.79
CA SER A 190 -2.14 -16.16 0.41
C SER A 190 -1.84 -16.10 -1.09
N TYR A 191 -1.01 -17.00 -1.59
CA TYR A 191 -0.73 -17.10 -3.03
C TYR A 191 -2.01 -17.09 -3.89
N GLU A 192 -3.09 -17.73 -3.43
CA GLU A 192 -4.36 -17.78 -4.16
C GLU A 192 -4.95 -16.39 -4.46
N ASP A 193 -4.65 -15.40 -3.62
CA ASP A 193 -5.12 -14.03 -3.81
C ASP A 193 -4.30 -13.28 -4.89
N PHE A 194 -3.11 -13.78 -5.23
CA PHE A 194 -2.17 -13.15 -6.17
C PHE A 194 -1.96 -13.93 -7.48
N LYS A 195 -2.42 -15.18 -7.57
CA LYS A 195 -2.09 -16.12 -8.66
C LYS A 195 -2.38 -15.63 -10.07
N LEU A 196 -3.31 -14.66 -10.24
CA LEU A 196 -3.64 -14.06 -11.54
C LEU A 196 -2.73 -12.89 -11.91
N VAL A 197 -1.96 -12.35 -10.96
CA VAL A 197 -1.20 -11.12 -11.16
C VAL A 197 0.31 -11.32 -11.03
N ILE A 198 0.77 -12.31 -10.24
CA ILE A 198 2.21 -12.55 -10.02
C ILE A 198 2.50 -14.05 -9.81
N PRO A 199 3.65 -14.57 -10.28
CA PRO A 199 4.06 -15.95 -10.07
C PRO A 199 4.52 -16.17 -8.61
N LYS A 200 4.42 -17.45 -8.16
CA LYS A 200 4.63 -17.83 -6.76
C LYS A 200 6.05 -17.51 -6.25
N GLU A 201 7.06 -17.68 -7.09
CA GLU A 201 8.48 -17.43 -6.76
C GLU A 201 8.80 -15.96 -6.47
N LYS A 202 7.88 -15.03 -6.75
CA LYS A 202 7.99 -13.61 -6.42
C LYS A 202 7.19 -13.22 -5.17
N ILE A 203 6.68 -14.19 -4.42
CA ILE A 203 5.95 -13.97 -3.17
C ILE A 203 6.79 -14.49 -2.01
N PHE A 204 7.12 -13.62 -1.09
CA PHE A 204 7.93 -13.86 0.09
C PHE A 204 7.08 -13.78 1.35
N GLU A 205 7.42 -14.55 2.38
CA GLU A 205 6.70 -14.51 3.66
C GLU A 205 6.81 -13.15 4.35
N ASP A 206 7.99 -12.53 4.26
CA ASP A 206 8.29 -11.24 4.87
C ASP A 206 9.47 -10.54 4.17
N MET A 207 9.81 -9.34 4.63
CA MET A 207 10.94 -8.57 4.11
C MET A 207 12.29 -9.27 4.32
N LYS A 208 12.45 -10.07 5.38
CA LYS A 208 13.71 -10.80 5.64
C LYS A 208 13.94 -11.88 4.60
N SER A 209 12.90 -12.63 4.25
CA SER A 209 12.97 -13.65 3.20
C SER A 209 13.22 -13.05 1.80
N ALA A 210 12.76 -11.81 1.56
CA ALA A 210 13.02 -11.07 0.32
C ALA A 210 14.43 -10.41 0.26
N ASN A 211 15.16 -10.31 1.37
CA ASN A 211 16.39 -9.52 1.49
C ASN A 211 17.43 -9.86 0.41
N LYS A 212 17.74 -11.14 0.23
CA LYS A 212 18.71 -11.57 -0.80
C LYS A 212 18.31 -11.17 -2.21
N PHE A 213 17.01 -11.23 -2.52
CA PHE A 213 16.47 -10.80 -3.81
C PHE A 213 16.65 -9.30 -4.00
N LEU A 214 16.34 -8.49 -2.99
CA LEU A 214 16.44 -7.04 -3.01
C LEU A 214 17.90 -6.57 -3.16
N LEU A 215 18.84 -7.16 -2.43
CA LEU A 215 20.28 -6.88 -2.54
C LEU A 215 20.79 -7.21 -3.95
N ASN A 216 20.45 -8.38 -4.48
CA ASN A 216 20.85 -8.77 -5.85
C ASN A 216 20.23 -7.87 -6.92
N TRP A 217 19.06 -7.30 -6.66
CA TRP A 217 18.44 -6.34 -7.58
C TRP A 217 19.20 -5.03 -7.65
N CYS A 218 19.65 -4.48 -6.51
CA CYS A 218 20.34 -3.19 -6.44
C CYS A 218 21.77 -3.24 -7.02
N ASN A 219 22.46 -4.36 -6.89
CA ASN A 219 23.78 -4.60 -7.46
C ASN A 219 23.68 -4.94 -8.96
#